data_cb3d1f314eaf38a2e7c767fd02da6c89
#
_entry.id   cb3d1f314eaf38a2e7c767fd02da6c89
#
_cell.length_a   1.000
_cell.length_b   1.000
_cell.length_c   1.000
_cell.angle_alpha   90.00
_cell.angle_beta   90.00
_cell.angle_gamma   90.00
#
_symmetry.space_group_name_H-M   'P 1'
#
loop_
_entity.id
_entity.type
_entity.pdbx_description
1 polymer ?
#
loop_
_entity_poly.entity_id
_entity_poly.type
_entity_poly.pdbx_seq_one_letter_code
_entity_poly.pdbx_strand_id
1 'polypeptide(L)'
;AEVEVDIHTGEVILLNYWVAHDCGTVINPALVNGQIIGGVVHAIGNALFEHMKFDQDTGQPITTNLGEYLLPLATEMPQIHITHMESPSPLNPLGVKGAGEGGTIPGIACLISAIEDALKPFNVKINEYPLSPERLLCLIEEAKIRAVA
;
A
#
# COMPACT_ATOMS: atom_id res chain seq x y z
N ALA A 1 3.57 -8.45 1.57
CA ALA A 1 4.33 -7.44 2.30
C ALA A 1 4.77 -7.99 3.66
N GLU A 2 5.88 -7.52 4.17
CA GLU A 2 6.36 -7.78 5.52
C GLU A 2 6.43 -6.45 6.25
N VAL A 3 5.78 -6.39 7.41
CA VAL A 3 5.61 -5.16 8.18
C VAL A 3 5.92 -5.36 9.65
N GLU A 4 6.36 -4.30 10.32
CA GLU A 4 6.43 -4.19 11.76
C GLU A 4 5.50 -3.06 12.19
N VAL A 5 4.72 -3.28 13.26
CA VAL A 5 3.77 -2.30 13.79
C VAL A 5 4.13 -1.99 15.25
N ASP A 6 4.42 -0.73 15.53
CA ASP A 6 4.55 -0.26 16.90
C ASP A 6 3.16 -0.01 17.51
N ILE A 7 2.78 -0.86 18.46
CA ILE A 7 1.46 -0.81 19.13
C ILE A 7 1.31 0.35 20.11
N HIS A 8 2.34 1.12 20.37
CA HIS A 8 2.33 2.28 21.27
C HIS A 8 2.25 3.60 20.51
N THR A 9 2.72 3.63 19.26
CA THR A 9 2.72 4.83 18.41
C THR A 9 1.79 4.72 17.21
N GLY A 10 1.44 3.48 16.80
CA GLY A 10 0.70 3.22 15.57
C GLY A 10 1.56 3.32 14.31
N GLU A 11 2.87 3.44 14.45
CA GLU A 11 3.79 3.49 13.31
C GLU A 11 3.88 2.13 12.62
N VAL A 12 3.88 2.15 11.29
CA VAL A 12 4.07 0.96 10.44
C VAL A 12 5.38 1.09 9.70
N ILE A 13 6.29 0.15 9.94
CA ILE A 13 7.56 0.04 9.22
C ILE A 13 7.43 -1.06 8.17
N LEU A 14 7.70 -0.72 6.91
CA LEU A 14 7.70 -1.66 5.80
C LEU A 14 9.09 -2.29 5.69
N LEU A 15 9.20 -3.58 5.94
CA LEU A 15 10.47 -4.30 5.92
C LEU A 15 10.81 -4.81 4.53
N ASN A 16 9.88 -5.51 3.89
CA ASN A 16 10.04 -6.06 2.55
C ASN A 16 8.71 -6.08 1.78
N TYR A 17 8.81 -6.01 0.45
CA TYR A 17 7.67 -6.16 -0.43
C TYR A 17 8.00 -7.07 -1.62
N TRP A 18 7.19 -8.09 -1.88
CA TRP A 18 7.38 -9.02 -3.00
C TRP A 18 6.23 -8.92 -3.99
N VAL A 19 6.58 -8.83 -5.26
CA VAL A 19 5.61 -8.78 -6.38
C VAL A 19 5.90 -9.90 -7.35
N ALA A 20 4.91 -10.76 -7.60
CA ALA A 20 4.88 -11.65 -8.75
C ALA A 20 3.94 -11.05 -9.81
N HIS A 21 4.48 -10.71 -10.97
CA HIS A 21 3.77 -9.95 -12.01
C HIS A 21 3.76 -10.69 -13.34
N ASP A 22 2.64 -10.65 -14.04
CA ASP A 22 2.48 -11.19 -15.39
C ASP A 22 2.00 -10.09 -16.35
N CYS A 23 2.88 -9.62 -17.19
CA CYS A 23 2.54 -8.73 -18.32
C CYS A 23 2.69 -9.43 -19.67
N GLY A 24 2.56 -10.76 -19.71
CA GLY A 24 2.88 -11.55 -20.90
C GLY A 24 4.39 -11.52 -21.17
N THR A 25 4.78 -11.40 -22.42
CA THR A 25 6.18 -11.27 -22.80
C THR A 25 6.78 -9.96 -22.28
N VAL A 26 7.86 -10.05 -21.53
CA VAL A 26 8.57 -8.87 -21.00
C VAL A 26 9.50 -8.31 -22.11
N ILE A 27 9.10 -7.20 -22.74
CA ILE A 27 9.88 -6.60 -23.85
C ILE A 27 11.11 -5.85 -23.30
N ASN A 28 10.94 -5.08 -22.23
CA ASN A 28 12.02 -4.34 -21.58
C ASN A 28 11.93 -4.48 -20.06
N PRO A 29 12.74 -5.36 -19.46
CA PRO A 29 12.69 -5.63 -18.02
C PRO A 29 12.90 -4.37 -17.16
N ALA A 30 13.82 -3.48 -17.56
CA ALA A 30 14.13 -2.28 -16.79
C ALA A 30 12.91 -1.34 -16.69
N LEU A 31 12.20 -1.14 -17.82
CA LEU A 31 11.00 -0.30 -17.84
C LEU A 31 9.83 -0.95 -17.08
N VAL A 32 9.63 -2.26 -17.25
CA VAL A 32 8.56 -2.99 -16.54
C VAL A 32 8.82 -2.96 -15.04
N ASN A 33 10.05 -3.22 -14.59
CA ASN A 33 10.40 -3.15 -13.16
C ASN A 33 10.18 -1.75 -12.60
N GLY A 34 10.60 -0.71 -13.32
CA GLY A 34 10.36 0.68 -12.92
C GLY A 34 8.88 1.01 -12.76
N GLN A 35 8.03 0.53 -13.67
CA GLN A 35 6.58 0.69 -13.60
C GLN A 35 5.97 -0.03 -12.39
N ILE A 36 6.41 -1.26 -12.11
CA ILE A 36 5.94 -2.02 -10.96
C ILE A 36 6.35 -1.34 -9.65
N ILE A 37 7.62 -0.93 -9.53
CA ILE A 37 8.11 -0.22 -8.34
C ILE A 37 7.29 1.05 -8.10
N GLY A 38 7.10 1.88 -9.13
CA GLY A 38 6.29 3.08 -9.04
C GLY A 38 4.84 2.80 -8.62
N GLY A 39 4.25 1.72 -9.15
CA GLY A 39 2.91 1.27 -8.75
C GLY A 39 2.84 0.84 -7.28
N VAL A 40 3.83 0.12 -6.78
CA VAL A 40 3.90 -0.28 -5.36
C VAL A 40 4.04 0.95 -4.46
N VAL A 41 4.93 1.90 -4.81
CA VAL A 41 5.08 3.16 -4.06
C VAL A 41 3.77 3.93 -4.01
N HIS A 42 3.05 4.02 -5.13
CA HIS A 42 1.71 4.64 -5.17
C HIS A 42 0.71 3.92 -4.25
N ALA A 43 0.71 2.59 -4.23
CA ALA A 43 -0.16 1.83 -3.33
C ALA A 43 0.19 2.04 -1.84
N ILE A 44 1.48 2.13 -1.52
CA ILE A 44 1.95 2.45 -0.16
C ILE A 44 1.49 3.87 0.22
N GLY A 45 1.64 4.84 -0.68
CA GLY A 45 1.14 6.20 -0.49
C GLY A 45 -0.33 6.23 -0.14
N ASN A 46 -1.16 5.59 -0.94
CA ASN A 46 -2.61 5.50 -0.71
C ASN A 46 -2.97 4.77 0.60
N ALA A 47 -2.20 3.74 0.96
CA ALA A 47 -2.51 2.94 2.15
C ALA A 47 -2.16 3.65 3.47
N LEU A 48 -1.07 4.44 3.50
CA LEU A 48 -0.47 4.92 4.75
C LEU A 48 -0.34 6.45 4.85
N PHE A 49 -0.26 7.19 3.74
CA PHE A 49 0.17 8.59 3.74
C PHE A 49 -0.83 9.56 3.12
N GLU A 50 -1.30 9.26 1.91
CA GLU A 50 -2.02 10.22 1.06
C GLU A 50 -3.48 10.37 1.49
N HIS A 51 -3.81 11.52 2.08
CA HIS A 51 -5.17 11.80 2.55
C HIS A 51 -5.64 13.17 2.09
N MET A 52 -6.55 13.20 1.12
CA MET A 52 -7.26 14.42 0.74
C MET A 52 -8.40 14.68 1.75
N LYS A 53 -8.23 15.72 2.58
CA LYS A 53 -9.21 16.14 3.58
C LYS A 53 -10.02 17.32 3.09
N PHE A 54 -11.31 17.30 3.42
CA PHE A 54 -12.24 18.40 3.11
C PHE A 54 -12.91 18.89 4.39
N ASP A 55 -13.11 20.19 4.48
CA ASP A 55 -13.92 20.79 5.52
C ASP A 55 -15.37 20.33 5.36
N GLN A 56 -15.97 19.83 6.42
CA GLN A 56 -17.29 19.18 6.37
C GLN A 56 -18.44 20.20 6.19
N ASP A 57 -18.23 21.45 6.61
CA ASP A 57 -19.27 22.47 6.54
C ASP A 57 -19.25 23.22 5.18
N THR A 58 -18.05 23.49 4.67
CA THR A 58 -17.87 24.30 3.45
C THR A 58 -17.55 23.49 2.20
N GLY A 59 -17.10 22.23 2.35
CA GLY A 59 -16.65 21.38 1.25
C GLY A 59 -15.29 21.79 0.65
N GLN A 60 -14.60 22.76 1.26
CA GLN A 60 -13.30 23.23 0.78
C GLN A 60 -12.21 22.21 1.12
N PRO A 61 -11.22 21.99 0.23
CA PRO A 61 -10.08 21.14 0.55
C PRO A 61 -9.23 21.76 1.67
N ILE A 62 -8.91 20.96 2.69
CA ILE A 62 -7.99 21.33 3.77
C ILE A 62 -6.56 21.02 3.34
N THR A 63 -6.33 19.83 2.75
CA THR A 63 -5.04 19.43 2.19
C THR A 63 -4.81 20.12 0.85
N THR A 64 -4.12 21.25 0.87
CA THR A 64 -3.97 22.13 -0.30
C THR A 64 -2.56 22.19 -0.87
N ASN A 65 -1.59 21.61 -0.18
CA ASN A 65 -0.18 21.62 -0.56
C ASN A 65 0.53 20.33 -0.07
N LEU A 66 1.77 20.08 -0.54
CA LEU A 66 2.54 18.89 -0.20
C LEU A 66 3.06 18.83 1.25
N GLY A 67 2.87 19.88 2.04
CA GLY A 67 3.11 19.83 3.48
C GLY A 67 1.93 19.24 4.25
N GLU A 68 0.76 19.21 3.64
CA GLU A 68 -0.48 18.66 4.21
C GLU A 68 -0.89 17.35 3.53
N TYR A 69 -0.68 17.25 2.22
CA TYR A 69 -0.86 16.02 1.45
C TYR A 69 0.47 15.28 1.40
N LEU A 70 0.61 14.27 2.24
CA LEU A 70 1.87 13.56 2.42
C LEU A 70 2.10 12.57 1.29
N LEU A 71 3.21 12.74 0.57
CA LEU A 71 3.71 11.73 -0.37
C LEU A 71 4.78 10.88 0.33
N PRO A 72 4.83 9.58 0.06
CA PRO A 72 5.86 8.71 0.62
C PRO A 72 7.25 9.11 0.12
N LEU A 73 8.23 9.11 1.01
CA LEU A 73 9.62 9.41 0.68
C LEU A 73 10.39 8.12 0.36
N ALA A 74 11.47 8.24 -0.40
CA ALA A 74 12.30 7.09 -0.76
C ALA A 74 12.89 6.35 0.48
N THR A 75 13.08 7.07 1.59
CA THR A 75 13.58 6.51 2.85
C THR A 75 12.55 5.67 3.61
N GLU A 76 11.28 5.79 3.26
CA GLU A 76 10.16 5.05 3.86
C GLU A 76 9.82 3.78 3.07
N MET A 77 10.44 3.63 1.89
CA MET A 77 10.16 2.49 1.02
C MET A 77 10.94 1.25 1.42
N PRO A 78 10.28 0.08 1.44
CA PRO A 78 10.94 -1.19 1.68
C PRO A 78 11.79 -1.60 0.47
N GLN A 79 12.59 -2.64 0.62
CA GLN A 79 13.14 -3.33 -0.54
C GLN A 79 12.00 -4.03 -1.30
N ILE A 80 11.85 -3.69 -2.59
CA ILE A 80 10.83 -4.28 -3.46
C ILE A 80 11.48 -5.36 -4.33
N HIS A 81 11.04 -6.60 -4.14
CA HIS A 81 11.50 -7.78 -4.88
C HIS A 81 10.48 -8.11 -5.96
N ILE A 82 10.93 -8.16 -7.22
CA ILE A 82 10.07 -8.42 -8.37
C ILE A 82 10.44 -9.75 -9.01
N THR A 83 9.43 -10.55 -9.31
CA THR A 83 9.56 -11.72 -10.19
C THR A 83 8.50 -11.65 -11.29
N HIS A 84 8.84 -12.14 -12.46
CA HIS A 84 7.93 -12.18 -13.61
C HIS A 84 7.46 -13.60 -13.87
N MET A 85 6.15 -13.72 -14.09
CA MET A 85 5.52 -14.91 -14.67
C MET A 85 5.12 -14.53 -16.09
N GLU A 86 5.76 -15.15 -17.09
CA GLU A 86 5.44 -14.85 -18.49
C GLU A 86 4.38 -15.83 -19.00
N SER A 87 3.13 -15.37 -19.11
CA SER A 87 2.09 -16.08 -19.82
C SER A 87 1.64 -15.26 -21.04
N PRO A 88 2.23 -15.51 -22.23
CA PRO A 88 2.00 -14.71 -23.42
C PRO A 88 0.53 -14.67 -23.84
N SER A 89 0.05 -13.48 -24.21
CA SER A 89 -1.30 -13.32 -24.76
C SER A 89 -1.40 -13.94 -26.15
N PRO A 90 -2.43 -14.74 -26.45
CA PRO A 90 -2.66 -15.24 -27.80
C PRO A 90 -3.28 -14.17 -28.74
N LEU A 91 -3.67 -13.00 -28.19
CA LEU A 91 -4.41 -11.98 -28.93
C LEU A 91 -3.52 -11.03 -29.75
N ASN A 92 -2.20 -11.12 -29.59
CA ASN A 92 -1.25 -10.32 -30.34
C ASN A 92 0.06 -11.08 -30.60
N PRO A 93 0.79 -10.75 -31.71
CA PRO A 93 1.99 -11.47 -32.10
C PRO A 93 3.16 -11.39 -31.11
N LEU A 94 3.20 -10.35 -30.28
CA LEU A 94 4.26 -10.15 -29.27
C LEU A 94 3.96 -10.87 -27.97
N GLY A 95 2.72 -11.31 -27.76
CA GLY A 95 2.29 -11.95 -26.51
C GLY A 95 2.25 -11.01 -25.31
N VAL A 96 2.24 -9.69 -25.52
CA VAL A 96 2.26 -8.69 -24.45
C VAL A 96 0.89 -8.50 -23.80
N LYS A 97 0.89 -8.09 -22.52
CA LYS A 97 -0.28 -7.66 -21.73
C LYS A 97 0.01 -6.30 -21.11
N GLY A 98 -1.04 -5.66 -20.57
CA GLY A 98 -0.90 -4.40 -19.82
C GLY A 98 -0.02 -4.56 -18.59
N ALA A 99 0.81 -3.54 -18.30
CA ALA A 99 1.72 -3.51 -17.15
C ALA A 99 1.58 -2.22 -16.31
N GLY A 100 0.71 -1.28 -16.71
CA GLY A 100 0.66 0.07 -16.14
C GLY A 100 0.34 0.10 -14.64
N GLU A 101 -0.66 -0.64 -14.20
CA GLU A 101 -1.18 -0.59 -12.82
C GLU A 101 -0.92 -1.86 -12.00
N GLY A 102 -0.12 -2.80 -12.55
CA GLY A 102 0.12 -4.10 -11.92
C GLY A 102 0.72 -4.03 -10.50
N GLY A 103 1.52 -3.01 -10.21
CA GLY A 103 2.03 -2.77 -8.86
C GLY A 103 1.04 -2.09 -7.91
N THR A 104 0.10 -1.31 -8.44
CA THR A 104 -0.82 -0.48 -7.64
C THR A 104 -2.06 -1.25 -7.19
N ILE A 105 -2.71 -1.96 -8.11
CA ILE A 105 -4.03 -2.57 -7.87
C ILE A 105 -4.07 -3.49 -6.63
N PRO A 106 -3.15 -4.45 -6.44
CA PRO A 106 -3.19 -5.34 -5.30
C PRO A 106 -2.60 -4.73 -4.01
N GLY A 107 -1.92 -3.57 -4.12
CA GLY A 107 -1.02 -3.09 -3.09
C GLY A 107 -1.71 -2.69 -1.80
N ILE A 108 -2.81 -1.94 -1.85
CA ILE A 108 -3.54 -1.50 -0.64
C ILE A 108 -4.05 -2.72 0.14
N ALA A 109 -4.69 -3.66 -0.54
CA ALA A 109 -5.22 -4.87 0.11
C ALA A 109 -4.11 -5.74 0.71
N CYS A 110 -2.96 -5.85 0.01
CA CYS A 110 -1.79 -6.56 0.51
C CYS A 110 -1.24 -5.94 1.81
N LEU A 111 -1.10 -4.61 1.85
CA LEU A 111 -0.61 -3.88 3.02
C LEU A 111 -1.58 -3.99 4.21
N ILE A 112 -2.86 -3.74 3.97
CA ILE A 112 -3.89 -3.85 5.02
C ILE A 112 -3.90 -5.27 5.61
N SER A 113 -3.84 -6.30 4.78
CA SER A 113 -3.79 -7.69 5.24
C SER A 113 -2.54 -8.00 6.06
N ALA A 114 -1.38 -7.46 5.67
CA ALA A 114 -0.14 -7.64 6.42
C ALA A 114 -0.19 -6.94 7.79
N ILE A 115 -0.78 -5.73 7.86
CA ILE A 115 -0.97 -4.99 9.12
C ILE A 115 -1.98 -5.71 10.02
N GLU A 116 -3.09 -6.21 9.48
CA GLU A 116 -4.05 -7.01 10.25
C GLU A 116 -3.42 -8.30 10.79
N ASP A 117 -2.56 -8.95 10.01
CA ASP A 117 -1.86 -10.17 10.45
C ASP A 117 -0.87 -9.86 11.58
N ALA A 118 -0.11 -8.76 11.47
CA ALA A 118 0.77 -8.29 12.55
C ALA A 118 -0.02 -7.97 13.83
N LEU A 119 -1.22 -7.44 13.70
CA LEU A 119 -2.12 -7.08 14.82
C LEU A 119 -3.11 -8.19 15.22
N LYS A 120 -2.95 -9.40 14.70
CA LYS A 120 -3.80 -10.55 15.01
C LYS A 120 -3.99 -10.82 16.51
N PRO A 121 -2.97 -10.68 17.38
CA PRO A 121 -3.16 -10.85 18.82
C PRO A 121 -4.17 -9.89 19.44
N PHE A 122 -4.40 -8.73 18.83
CA PHE A 122 -5.35 -7.70 19.28
C PHE A 122 -6.70 -7.78 18.57
N ASN A 123 -6.85 -8.66 17.57
CA ASN A 123 -8.08 -8.79 16.78
C ASN A 123 -8.54 -7.46 16.16
N VAL A 124 -7.60 -6.65 15.67
CA VAL A 124 -7.86 -5.41 14.96
C VAL A 124 -8.43 -5.73 13.57
N LYS A 125 -9.46 -4.96 13.15
CA LYS A 125 -10.02 -5.00 11.81
C LYS A 125 -9.94 -3.62 11.16
N ILE A 126 -9.48 -3.60 9.92
CA ILE A 126 -9.20 -2.37 9.19
C ILE A 126 -10.13 -2.31 7.97
N ASN A 127 -11.04 -1.34 7.97
CA ASN A 127 -12.05 -1.16 6.91
C ASN A 127 -11.89 0.17 6.14
N GLU A 128 -10.83 0.92 6.42
CA GLU A 128 -10.59 2.23 5.84
C GLU A 128 -9.09 2.49 5.64
N TYR A 129 -8.76 3.40 4.75
CA TYR A 129 -7.41 3.92 4.50
C TYR A 129 -7.51 5.39 4.07
N PRO A 130 -6.42 6.19 4.17
CA PRO A 130 -5.10 5.81 4.64
C PRO A 130 -5.06 5.56 6.15
N LEU A 131 -4.17 4.64 6.55
CA LEU A 131 -3.91 4.32 7.95
C LEU A 131 -2.80 5.22 8.51
N SER A 132 -3.16 6.40 8.96
CA SER A 132 -2.22 7.21 9.74
C SER A 132 -1.86 6.51 11.07
N PRO A 133 -0.68 6.78 11.66
CA PRO A 133 -0.31 6.27 12.98
C PRO A 133 -1.38 6.51 14.05
N GLU A 134 -1.93 7.73 14.07
CA GLU A 134 -3.04 8.10 14.95
C GLU A 134 -4.27 7.17 14.76
N ARG A 135 -4.67 6.95 13.50
CA ARG A 135 -5.83 6.10 13.22
C ARG A 135 -5.59 4.65 13.62
N LEU A 136 -4.40 4.13 13.32
CA LEU A 136 -4.06 2.76 13.68
C LEU A 136 -4.01 2.57 15.20
N LEU A 137 -3.45 3.53 15.93
CA LEU A 137 -3.45 3.52 17.39
C LEU A 137 -4.87 3.50 17.96
N CYS A 138 -5.78 4.33 17.45
CA CYS A 138 -7.20 4.30 17.84
C CYS A 138 -7.82 2.92 17.63
N LEU A 139 -7.59 2.27 16.48
CA LEU A 139 -8.11 0.93 16.20
C LEU A 139 -7.57 -0.13 17.17
N ILE A 140 -6.29 -0.03 17.54
CA ILE A 140 -5.67 -0.92 18.53
C ILE A 140 -6.32 -0.73 19.92
N GLU A 141 -6.49 0.51 20.37
CA GLU A 141 -7.12 0.80 21.66
C GLU A 141 -8.60 0.37 21.70
N GLU A 142 -9.37 0.63 20.65
CA GLU A 142 -10.74 0.14 20.51
C GLU A 142 -10.82 -1.39 20.59
N ALA A 143 -9.86 -2.08 19.96
CA ALA A 143 -9.81 -3.54 20.01
C ALA A 143 -9.48 -4.07 21.41
N LYS A 144 -8.56 -3.43 22.14
CA LYS A 144 -8.24 -3.75 23.53
C LYS A 144 -9.46 -3.58 24.45
N ILE A 145 -10.24 -2.50 24.28
CA ILE A 145 -11.45 -2.25 25.07
C ILE A 145 -12.50 -3.34 24.79
N ARG A 146 -12.71 -3.72 23.52
CA ARG A 146 -13.65 -4.80 23.15
C ARG A 146 -13.26 -6.16 23.72
N ALA A 147 -11.98 -6.43 23.92
CA ALA A 147 -11.49 -7.68 24.45
C ALA A 147 -11.73 -7.84 25.97
N VAL A 148 -12.00 -6.74 26.68
CA VAL A 148 -12.22 -6.70 28.15
C VAL A 148 -13.72 -6.63 28.49
N ALA A 149 -14.58 -6.28 27.53
CA ALA A 149 -16.04 -6.19 27.69
C ALA A 149 -16.73 -7.52 27.45
#